data_23e486e8e6d9a824ba4a34ef1ee9f522
#
_entry.id   23e486e8e6d9a824ba4a34ef1ee9f522
#
_cell.length_a   1.000
_cell.length_b   1.000
_cell.length_c   1.000
_cell.angle_alpha   90.00
_cell.angle_beta   90.00
_cell.angle_gamma   90.00
#
_symmetry.space_group_name_H-M   'P 1'
#
loop_
_entity.id
_entity.type
_entity.pdbx_description
1 polymer ?
#
loop_
_entity_poly.entity_id
_entity_poly.type
_entity_poly.pdbx_seq_one_letter_code
_entity_poly.pdbx_strand_id
1 'polypeptide(L)'
;PGFNVYTPLMLEDGRFVLVNRGFVPYEKKDPQTRLDGQLDGPVTITGLARDPLSAKPGYFLPDNDVAKNIFYWKDWSAMAESADIPSLDDAVPFFIDADNKPNFGGLPVGGVTIIDFPNNHLQYAVTWYGLALALIGVVGSWLWRYRKATKT
;
A
#
# COMPACT_ATOMS: atom_id res chain seq x y z
N PRO A 1 -12.49 3.01 -6.55
CA PRO A 1 -11.69 1.85 -6.97
C PRO A 1 -10.87 2.18 -8.21
N GLY A 2 -9.70 1.51 -8.38
CA GLY A 2 -8.79 1.76 -9.48
C GLY A 2 -7.45 1.05 -9.27
N PHE A 3 -6.40 1.57 -9.90
CA PHE A 3 -5.07 0.95 -9.90
C PHE A 3 -3.99 1.96 -9.53
N ASN A 4 -2.91 1.48 -8.93
CA ASN A 4 -1.65 2.20 -8.89
C ASN A 4 -0.84 1.85 -10.14
N VAL A 5 -0.30 2.86 -10.79
CA VAL A 5 0.45 2.71 -12.04
C VAL A 5 1.94 2.66 -11.72
N TYR A 6 2.57 1.55 -12.08
CA TYR A 6 4.02 1.39 -12.04
C TYR A 6 4.60 1.54 -13.44
N THR A 7 5.66 2.32 -13.57
CA THR A 7 6.33 2.57 -14.86
C THR A 7 7.83 2.40 -14.67
N PRO A 8 8.53 1.67 -15.57
CA PRO A 8 9.97 1.62 -15.55
C PRO A 8 10.55 2.98 -15.93
N LEU A 9 11.50 3.46 -15.15
CA LEU A 9 12.28 4.65 -15.40
C LEU A 9 13.74 4.26 -15.61
N MET A 10 14.31 4.58 -16.76
CA MET A 10 15.72 4.39 -17.02
C MET A 10 16.54 5.46 -16.31
N LEU A 11 17.53 5.02 -15.53
CA LEU A 11 18.49 5.88 -14.84
C LEU A 11 19.64 6.28 -15.78
N GLU A 12 20.43 7.27 -15.38
CA GLU A 12 21.58 7.76 -16.16
C GLU A 12 22.67 6.68 -16.38
N ASP A 13 22.75 5.69 -15.49
CA ASP A 13 23.68 4.56 -15.57
C ASP A 13 23.15 3.39 -16.43
N GLY A 14 21.97 3.54 -17.03
CA GLY A 14 21.34 2.55 -17.90
C GLY A 14 20.48 1.53 -17.18
N ARG A 15 20.47 1.53 -15.85
CA ARG A 15 19.58 0.65 -15.06
C ARG A 15 18.16 1.19 -15.03
N PHE A 16 17.22 0.34 -14.63
CA PHE A 16 15.82 0.69 -14.51
C PHE A 16 15.35 0.66 -13.07
N VAL A 17 14.43 1.56 -12.73
CA VAL A 17 13.71 1.52 -11.45
C VAL A 17 12.20 1.56 -11.71
N LEU A 18 11.43 0.76 -10.97
CA LEU A 18 9.98 0.79 -11.04
C LEU A 18 9.44 1.93 -10.19
N VAL A 19 8.78 2.89 -10.83
CA VAL A 19 8.20 4.07 -10.19
C VAL A 19 6.69 3.92 -10.08
N ASN A 20 6.17 3.94 -8.87
CA ASN A 20 4.75 4.13 -8.60
C ASN A 20 4.38 5.58 -8.85
N ARG A 21 3.76 5.84 -9.98
CA ARG A 21 3.33 7.19 -10.38
C ARG A 21 2.04 7.66 -9.71
N GLY A 22 1.37 6.74 -9.01
CA GLY A 22 0.13 7.03 -8.30
C GLY A 22 -1.10 6.32 -8.87
N PHE A 23 -2.27 6.80 -8.46
CA PHE A 23 -3.57 6.18 -8.67
C PHE A 23 -4.24 6.62 -9.98
N VAL A 24 -4.91 5.67 -10.63
CA VAL A 24 -5.84 5.92 -11.73
C VAL A 24 -7.17 5.18 -11.51
N PRO A 25 -8.33 5.75 -11.90
CA PRO A 25 -9.60 5.03 -11.93
C PRO A 25 -9.58 3.83 -12.88
N TYR A 26 -10.51 2.89 -12.72
CA TYR A 26 -10.60 1.68 -13.57
C TYR A 26 -10.65 1.99 -15.06
N GLU A 27 -11.40 3.01 -15.46
CA GLU A 27 -11.61 3.43 -16.85
C GLU A 27 -10.33 4.01 -17.46
N LYS A 28 -9.36 4.36 -16.62
CA LYS A 28 -8.07 4.97 -16.98
C LYS A 28 -6.89 4.00 -16.82
N LYS A 29 -7.15 2.69 -16.69
CA LYS A 29 -6.10 1.67 -16.62
C LYS A 29 -5.23 1.70 -17.88
N ASP A 30 -5.86 1.70 -19.05
CA ASP A 30 -5.14 1.75 -20.33
C ASP A 30 -4.40 3.08 -20.50
N PRO A 31 -3.07 3.06 -20.73
CA PRO A 31 -2.27 4.25 -20.99
C PRO A 31 -2.82 5.13 -22.13
N GLN A 32 -3.45 4.53 -23.15
CA GLN A 32 -4.04 5.26 -24.27
C GLN A 32 -5.18 6.20 -23.84
N THR A 33 -5.81 5.95 -22.72
CA THR A 33 -6.89 6.79 -22.18
C THR A 33 -6.39 8.02 -21.40
N ARG A 34 -5.06 8.17 -21.25
CA ARG A 34 -4.40 9.22 -20.46
C ARG A 34 -3.06 9.65 -21.11
N LEU A 35 -3.09 9.88 -22.42
CA LEU A 35 -1.90 10.20 -23.23
C LEU A 35 -1.16 11.45 -22.75
N ASP A 36 -1.87 12.46 -22.26
CA ASP A 36 -1.27 13.68 -21.74
C ASP A 36 -0.30 13.41 -20.57
N GLY A 37 -0.51 12.32 -19.84
CA GLY A 37 0.36 11.89 -18.76
C GLY A 37 1.53 10.99 -19.20
N GLN A 38 1.65 10.66 -20.48
CA GLN A 38 2.76 9.87 -21.02
C GLN A 38 3.83 10.83 -21.55
N LEU A 39 4.84 11.09 -20.72
CA LEU A 39 5.93 12.00 -21.08
C LEU A 39 7.09 11.20 -21.69
N ASP A 40 7.58 11.67 -22.84
CA ASP A 40 8.81 11.19 -23.45
C ASP A 40 9.97 12.09 -23.05
N GLY A 41 11.16 11.49 -22.85
CA GLY A 41 12.40 12.19 -22.56
C GLY A 41 12.76 12.25 -21.07
N PRO A 42 13.79 13.05 -20.72
CA PRO A 42 14.30 13.11 -19.35
C PRO A 42 13.29 13.70 -18.39
N VAL A 43 13.07 13.01 -17.27
CA VAL A 43 12.19 13.45 -16.18
C VAL A 43 12.92 13.36 -14.84
N THR A 44 12.57 14.24 -13.92
CA THR A 44 13.05 14.19 -12.54
C THR A 44 11.91 13.76 -11.63
N ILE A 45 12.09 12.65 -10.94
CA ILE A 45 11.12 12.11 -10.00
C ILE A 45 11.66 12.28 -8.57
N THR A 46 10.82 12.79 -7.68
CA THR A 46 11.05 12.79 -6.23
C THR A 46 10.08 11.83 -5.59
N GLY A 47 10.55 11.03 -4.65
CA GLY A 47 9.68 10.04 -3.99
C GLY A 47 10.40 9.27 -2.90
N LEU A 48 9.68 8.28 -2.34
CA LEU A 48 10.20 7.39 -1.30
C LEU A 48 10.66 6.07 -1.91
N ALA A 49 11.88 5.67 -1.59
CA ALA A 49 12.34 4.31 -1.87
C ALA A 49 11.61 3.30 -0.97
N ARG A 50 11.15 2.22 -1.56
CA ARG A 50 10.42 1.13 -0.90
C ARG A 50 11.04 -0.22 -1.25
N ASP A 51 11.37 -0.97 -0.24
CA ASP A 51 11.83 -2.34 -0.43
C ASP A 51 10.72 -3.21 -1.01
N PRO A 52 11.08 -4.17 -1.89
CA PRO A 52 10.14 -5.17 -2.37
C PRO A 52 9.72 -6.12 -1.24
N LEU A 53 8.56 -6.73 -1.39
CA LEU A 53 8.17 -7.81 -0.50
C LEU A 53 8.93 -9.08 -0.90
N SER A 54 9.48 -9.78 0.09
CA SER A 54 10.18 -11.05 -0.12
C SER A 54 9.24 -12.21 -0.47
N ALA A 55 7.94 -12.07 -0.14
CA ALA A 55 6.90 -13.05 -0.41
C ALA A 55 5.52 -12.40 -0.36
N LYS A 56 4.51 -13.10 -0.86
CA LYS A 56 3.10 -12.72 -0.76
C LYS A 56 2.70 -12.47 0.70
N PRO A 57 2.17 -11.28 1.05
CA PRO A 57 2.01 -10.85 2.44
C PRO A 57 0.83 -11.49 3.18
N GLY A 58 0.08 -12.39 2.56
CA GLY A 58 -1.02 -13.09 3.24
C GLY A 58 -1.70 -14.13 2.38
N TYR A 59 -2.21 -15.18 3.05
CA TYR A 59 -2.84 -16.32 2.40
C TYR A 59 -4.14 -15.95 1.64
N PHE A 60 -4.90 -14.99 2.17
CA PHE A 60 -6.19 -14.57 1.57
C PHE A 60 -6.04 -13.53 0.45
N LEU A 61 -4.83 -13.04 0.20
CA LEU A 61 -4.60 -12.12 -0.92
C LEU A 61 -4.65 -12.91 -2.24
N PRO A 62 -5.32 -12.41 -3.30
CA PRO A 62 -5.30 -13.05 -4.61
C PRO A 62 -3.87 -13.17 -5.17
N ASP A 63 -3.65 -14.13 -6.05
CA ASP A 63 -2.42 -14.23 -6.81
C ASP A 63 -2.38 -13.14 -7.88
N ASN A 64 -1.17 -12.70 -8.23
CA ASN A 64 -0.97 -11.72 -9.29
C ASN A 64 -1.40 -12.31 -10.66
N ASP A 65 -2.13 -11.53 -11.45
CA ASP A 65 -2.52 -11.88 -12.82
C ASP A 65 -1.58 -11.15 -13.79
N VAL A 66 -0.42 -11.76 -14.03
CA VAL A 66 0.62 -11.19 -14.90
C VAL A 66 0.10 -11.02 -16.34
N ALA A 67 -0.73 -11.96 -16.82
CA ALA A 67 -1.27 -11.91 -18.17
C ALA A 67 -2.17 -10.69 -18.41
N LYS A 68 -2.85 -10.20 -17.36
CA LYS A 68 -3.64 -8.98 -17.40
C LYS A 68 -2.92 -7.75 -16.90
N ASN A 69 -1.64 -7.88 -16.53
CA ASN A 69 -0.85 -6.83 -15.89
C ASN A 69 -1.60 -6.25 -14.67
N ILE A 70 -2.00 -7.15 -13.75
CA ILE A 70 -2.67 -6.82 -12.49
C ILE A 70 -1.92 -7.47 -11.34
N PHE A 71 -1.41 -6.62 -10.44
CA PHE A 71 -0.65 -7.05 -9.29
C PHE A 71 -1.41 -6.67 -8.01
N TYR A 72 -1.79 -7.67 -7.22
CA TYR A 72 -2.44 -7.49 -5.92
C TYR A 72 -1.43 -7.28 -4.81
N TRP A 73 -0.18 -7.67 -5.03
CA TRP A 73 0.94 -7.41 -4.14
C TRP A 73 2.20 -7.12 -4.97
N LYS A 74 3.14 -6.42 -4.37
CA LYS A 74 4.35 -5.91 -5.04
C LYS A 74 5.40 -7.02 -5.21
N ASP A 75 5.19 -7.88 -6.17
CA ASP A 75 6.17 -8.85 -6.65
C ASP A 75 7.12 -8.14 -7.61
N TRP A 76 8.27 -7.73 -7.06
CA TRP A 76 9.20 -6.91 -7.83
C TRP A 76 9.70 -7.61 -9.10
N SER A 77 10.04 -8.90 -9.03
CA SER A 77 10.55 -9.64 -10.18
C SER A 77 9.51 -9.80 -11.28
N ALA A 78 8.30 -10.23 -10.90
CA ALA A 78 7.20 -10.36 -11.86
C ALA A 78 6.78 -9.01 -12.47
N MET A 79 6.86 -7.94 -11.69
CA MET A 79 6.56 -6.59 -12.18
C MET A 79 7.65 -6.05 -13.10
N ALA A 80 8.93 -6.33 -12.81
CA ALA A 80 10.05 -5.94 -13.66
C ALA A 80 10.03 -6.68 -15.01
N GLU A 81 9.76 -7.99 -15.00
CA GLU A 81 9.56 -8.79 -16.21
C GLU A 81 8.37 -8.29 -17.05
N SER A 82 7.26 -7.96 -16.39
CA SER A 82 6.05 -7.41 -17.05
C SER A 82 6.22 -6.00 -17.61
N ALA A 83 7.26 -5.29 -17.17
CA ALA A 83 7.59 -3.93 -17.60
C ALA A 83 8.58 -3.89 -18.79
N ASP A 84 8.83 -5.04 -19.43
CA ASP A 84 9.74 -5.20 -20.57
C ASP A 84 11.19 -4.72 -20.26
N ILE A 85 11.62 -4.84 -18.99
CA ILE A 85 13.03 -4.58 -18.63
C ILE A 85 13.88 -5.72 -19.17
N PRO A 86 14.97 -5.44 -19.91
CA PRO A 86 15.70 -6.46 -20.65
C PRO A 86 16.28 -7.57 -19.78
N SER A 87 16.72 -7.26 -18.57
CA SER A 87 17.19 -8.21 -17.57
C SER A 87 16.88 -7.72 -16.17
N LEU A 88 16.61 -8.64 -15.24
CA LEU A 88 16.46 -8.30 -13.82
C LEU A 88 17.73 -7.70 -13.21
N ASP A 89 18.90 -8.03 -13.76
CA ASP A 89 20.18 -7.46 -13.37
C ASP A 89 20.29 -5.96 -13.73
N ASP A 90 19.53 -5.53 -14.73
CA ASP A 90 19.43 -4.12 -15.15
C ASP A 90 18.41 -3.34 -14.31
N ALA A 91 17.67 -3.99 -13.42
CA ALA A 91 16.67 -3.34 -12.57
C ALA A 91 17.19 -3.20 -11.14
N VAL A 92 17.05 -1.99 -10.58
CA VAL A 92 17.35 -1.78 -9.14
C VAL A 92 16.27 -2.45 -8.28
N PRO A 93 16.66 -3.21 -7.22
CA PRO A 93 15.73 -4.06 -6.48
C PRO A 93 14.91 -3.27 -5.42
N PHE A 94 14.33 -2.15 -5.81
CA PHE A 94 13.38 -1.38 -5.00
C PHE A 94 12.40 -0.61 -5.88
N PHE A 95 11.33 -0.12 -5.27
CA PHE A 95 10.37 0.77 -5.91
C PHE A 95 10.60 2.23 -5.48
N ILE A 96 10.17 3.18 -6.30
CA ILE A 96 10.04 4.58 -5.90
C ILE A 96 8.54 4.91 -5.89
N ASP A 97 8.01 5.27 -4.74
CA ASP A 97 6.67 5.85 -4.64
C ASP A 97 6.79 7.36 -4.86
N ALA A 98 6.33 7.86 -6.00
CA ALA A 98 6.41 9.27 -6.36
C ALA A 98 5.66 10.16 -5.36
N ASP A 99 6.16 11.36 -5.15
CA ASP A 99 5.55 12.39 -4.32
C ASP A 99 4.20 12.89 -4.89
N ASN A 100 3.58 13.84 -4.20
CA ASN A 100 2.28 14.38 -4.59
C ASN A 100 2.34 15.48 -5.66
N LYS A 101 3.48 15.64 -6.33
CA LYS A 101 3.55 16.57 -7.47
C LYS A 101 2.54 16.15 -8.54
N PRO A 102 1.75 17.10 -9.05
CA PRO A 102 0.80 16.80 -10.12
C PRO A 102 1.51 16.24 -11.35
N ASN A 103 1.05 15.12 -11.86
CA ASN A 103 1.48 14.63 -13.16
C ASN A 103 0.89 15.52 -14.27
N PHE A 104 1.60 15.65 -15.37
CA PHE A 104 1.08 16.29 -16.56
C PHE A 104 -0.21 15.56 -17.01
N GLY A 105 -1.24 16.31 -17.40
CA GLY A 105 -2.56 15.72 -17.68
C GLY A 105 -3.36 15.25 -16.43
N GLY A 106 -2.85 15.49 -15.20
CA GLY A 106 -3.55 15.21 -13.94
C GLY A 106 -3.58 13.74 -13.51
N LEU A 107 -3.18 12.82 -14.36
CA LEU A 107 -3.14 11.38 -14.04
C LEU A 107 -1.77 10.75 -14.40
N PRO A 108 -1.32 9.76 -13.61
CA PRO A 108 -1.84 9.26 -12.32
C PRO A 108 -1.76 10.30 -11.19
N VAL A 109 -2.61 10.17 -10.16
CA VAL A 109 -2.53 11.03 -8.96
C VAL A 109 -1.45 10.48 -8.03
N GLY A 110 -0.34 11.23 -7.90
CA GLY A 110 0.78 10.87 -7.03
C GLY A 110 0.49 11.11 -5.53
N GLY A 111 1.46 10.76 -4.67
CA GLY A 111 1.36 10.98 -3.22
C GLY A 111 0.31 10.12 -2.52
N VAL A 112 -0.17 9.06 -3.14
CA VAL A 112 -1.18 8.15 -2.56
C VAL A 112 -0.60 7.19 -1.50
N THR A 113 0.70 7.21 -1.30
CA THR A 113 1.37 6.43 -0.26
C THR A 113 1.13 7.07 1.09
N ILE A 114 0.42 6.38 1.98
CA ILE A 114 0.21 6.82 3.36
C ILE A 114 1.52 6.65 4.12
N ILE A 115 2.15 7.77 4.48
CA ILE A 115 3.42 7.82 5.25
C ILE A 115 3.10 7.95 6.74
N ASP A 116 1.98 8.57 7.07
CA ASP A 116 1.58 8.83 8.45
C ASP A 116 0.54 7.81 8.90
N PHE A 117 0.91 7.02 9.92
CA PHE A 117 0.00 6.04 10.52
C PHE A 117 -0.62 6.67 11.77
N PRO A 118 -1.95 6.83 11.84
CA PRO A 118 -2.60 7.36 13.03
C PRO A 118 -2.29 6.48 14.24
N ASN A 119 -1.67 7.09 15.26
CA ASN A 119 -1.33 6.40 16.51
C ASN A 119 -2.54 6.36 17.43
N ASN A 120 -3.33 5.30 17.33
CA ASN A 120 -4.53 5.09 18.14
C ASN A 120 -4.29 4.23 19.39
N HIS A 121 -3.02 3.96 19.75
CA HIS A 121 -2.71 3.05 20.86
C HIS A 121 -3.32 3.48 22.19
N LEU A 122 -3.33 4.78 22.49
CA LEU A 122 -3.95 5.31 23.71
C LEU A 122 -5.45 5.07 23.73
N GLN A 123 -6.15 5.29 22.61
CA GLN A 123 -7.57 5.05 22.48
C GLN A 123 -7.92 3.58 22.72
N TYR A 124 -7.16 2.66 22.12
CA TYR A 124 -7.32 1.23 22.35
C TYR A 124 -7.06 0.86 23.81
N ALA A 125 -6.00 1.37 24.42
CA ALA A 125 -5.69 1.11 25.84
C ALA A 125 -6.85 1.57 26.75
N VAL A 126 -7.34 2.79 26.60
CA VAL A 126 -8.47 3.31 27.39
C VAL A 126 -9.72 2.44 27.21
N THR A 127 -10.01 2.03 25.98
CA THR A 127 -11.18 1.17 25.70
C THR A 127 -11.03 -0.18 26.40
N TRP A 128 -9.91 -0.85 26.28
CA TRP A 128 -9.70 -2.17 26.88
C TRP A 128 -9.67 -2.14 28.40
N TYR A 129 -8.98 -1.16 29.00
CA TYR A 129 -9.00 -1.01 30.46
C TYR A 129 -10.38 -0.60 30.98
N GLY A 130 -11.12 0.25 30.26
CA GLY A 130 -12.49 0.60 30.60
C GLY A 130 -13.43 -0.61 30.62
N LEU A 131 -13.33 -1.47 29.60
CA LEU A 131 -14.10 -2.73 29.54
C LEU A 131 -13.73 -3.69 30.67
N ALA A 132 -12.44 -3.81 30.99
CA ALA A 132 -11.97 -4.64 32.08
C ALA A 132 -12.52 -4.18 33.43
N LEU A 133 -12.49 -2.86 33.70
CA LEU A 133 -13.06 -2.27 34.93
C LEU A 133 -14.58 -2.48 35.02
N ALA A 134 -15.29 -2.30 33.90
CA ALA A 134 -16.73 -2.55 33.84
C ALA A 134 -17.05 -4.03 34.16
N LEU A 135 -16.29 -4.95 33.59
CA LEU A 135 -16.45 -6.39 33.86
C LEU A 135 -16.20 -6.73 35.34
N ILE A 136 -15.13 -6.19 35.92
CA ILE A 136 -14.83 -6.37 37.36
C ILE A 136 -15.99 -5.83 38.21
N GLY A 137 -16.53 -4.68 37.88
CA GLY A 137 -17.68 -4.08 38.58
C GLY A 137 -18.93 -4.97 38.51
N VAL A 138 -19.26 -5.49 37.34
CA VAL A 138 -20.40 -6.38 37.12
C VAL A 138 -20.23 -7.69 37.90
N VAL A 139 -19.10 -8.37 37.73
CA VAL A 139 -18.81 -9.63 38.40
C VAL A 139 -18.74 -9.41 39.91
N GLY A 140 -18.08 -8.37 40.38
CA GLY A 140 -18.01 -8.03 41.81
C GLY A 140 -19.39 -7.79 42.43
N SER A 141 -20.25 -7.02 41.73
CA SER A 141 -21.62 -6.78 42.21
C SER A 141 -22.48 -8.06 42.24
N TRP A 142 -22.33 -8.92 41.24
CA TRP A 142 -23.00 -10.20 41.17
C TRP A 142 -22.56 -11.12 42.30
N LEU A 143 -21.25 -11.28 42.54
CA LEU A 143 -20.71 -12.09 43.63
C LEU A 143 -21.13 -11.59 45.02
N TRP A 144 -21.17 -10.25 45.20
CA TRP A 144 -21.63 -9.66 46.48
C TRP A 144 -23.10 -9.96 46.73
N ARG A 145 -23.98 -9.85 45.73
CA ARG A 145 -25.41 -10.20 45.83
C ARG A 145 -25.58 -11.70 46.12
N TYR A 146 -24.84 -12.55 45.42
CA TYR A 146 -24.86 -14.01 45.60
C TYR A 146 -24.49 -14.41 47.05
N ARG A 147 -23.40 -13.83 47.58
CA ARG A 147 -22.96 -14.09 48.97
C ARG A 147 -23.97 -13.62 50.02
N LYS A 148 -24.71 -12.53 49.76
CA LYS A 148 -25.79 -12.09 50.68
C LYS A 148 -26.98 -13.03 50.65
N ALA A 149 -27.37 -13.55 49.47
CA ALA A 149 -28.51 -14.47 49.36
C ALA A 149 -28.26 -15.85 50.01
N THR A 150 -27.00 -16.31 50.07
CA THR A 150 -26.64 -17.59 50.68
C THR A 150 -26.43 -17.53 52.21
N LYS A 151 -26.51 -16.35 52.83
CA LYS A 151 -26.36 -16.14 54.27
C LYS A 151 -27.71 -15.96 55.03
N THR A 152 -28.82 -15.97 54.30
CA THR A 152 -30.18 -15.91 54.84
C THR A 152 -30.83 -17.26 54.74
#